data_0358eef119d1e712efbea5d599b1bb65
#
_entry.id   0358eef119d1e712efbea5d599b1bb65
#
_cell.length_a   1.000
_cell.length_b   1.000
_cell.length_c   1.000
_cell.angle_alpha   90.00
_cell.angle_beta   90.00
_cell.angle_gamma   90.00
#
_symmetry.space_group_name_H-M   'P 1'
#
loop_
_entity.id
_entity.type
_entity.pdbx_description
1 polymer ?
#
loop_
_entity_poly.entity_id
_entity_poly.type
_entity_poly.pdbx_seq_one_letter_code
_entity_poly.pdbx_strand_id
1 'polypeptide(L)'
;MPLQMSLRALQIGSKLNCEMRIRSQLPPLMKIRNITTQKPTSEPFASVRTDWSLEQVRDIYHQPLLELIYQAATVHRLYFNSRQVQQCTLLSIKTGGCTEDCKYCSQSSHHRTFVKPEPTKKVEDVLEMAKRAKKAGSTRFCMGSAWREVGKKNAFKHVLEMVRQVKALDMEVCCTLGMLTLDQATALKEAGLSAYNHNLDTSREHYAKIITTRSYDDRLATLQNVRKAGISVCCGGILGLGEGEHDRVALLHTLATMTQHPESVPVNALVAVPGTPLYEEDIPPVSAFDMARTIATARIVMPKTMVRLSAGRMSFTEAEQGLLFLAGANSVFTGDRLLTTSNPEFEQDQDMFTRLGLIGKPAHQPPIMVTHSSSSPQQIEQTAQA
;
A
#
# COMPACT_ATOMS: atom_id res chain seq x y z
N MET A 1 48.26 8.11 54.07
CA MET A 1 49.42 7.22 54.27
C MET A 1 49.45 6.29 53.04
N PRO A 2 50.55 6.30 52.30
CA PRO A 2 50.71 5.50 51.08
C PRO A 2 51.45 4.21 51.37
N LEU A 3 51.28 3.19 50.58
CA LEU A 3 52.21 2.10 50.44
C LEU A 3 52.37 1.70 48.97
N GLN A 4 53.52 2.03 48.47
CA GLN A 4 54.14 1.57 47.23
C GLN A 4 54.69 0.15 47.37
N MET A 5 55.06 -0.39 46.24
CA MET A 5 55.99 -1.51 45.89
C MET A 5 55.30 -2.72 45.23
N SER A 6 55.72 -3.32 44.15
CA SER A 6 57.07 -3.31 43.51
C SER A 6 56.92 -4.10 42.18
N LEU A 7 57.55 -3.62 41.11
CA LEU A 7 57.88 -4.37 39.89
C LEU A 7 58.73 -5.62 40.14
N ARG A 8 58.40 -6.71 39.49
CA ARG A 8 59.42 -7.69 39.04
C ARG A 8 59.07 -8.30 37.70
N ALA A 9 59.87 -7.99 36.73
CA ALA A 9 59.97 -8.66 35.47
C ALA A 9 60.58 -10.06 35.61
N LEU A 10 60.03 -11.01 34.90
CA LEU A 10 60.74 -12.27 34.56
C LEU A 10 60.43 -12.59 33.09
N GLN A 11 61.44 -12.38 32.23
CA GLN A 11 61.57 -13.01 30.93
C GLN A 11 61.90 -14.49 31.10
N ILE A 12 61.15 -15.36 30.48
CA ILE A 12 61.60 -16.65 30.00
C ILE A 12 60.88 -16.93 28.67
N GLY A 13 61.67 -17.05 27.62
CA GLY A 13 61.18 -17.44 26.31
C GLY A 13 61.09 -18.98 26.19
N SER A 14 60.21 -19.39 25.34
CA SER A 14 60.40 -20.58 24.49
C SER A 14 59.35 -20.62 23.39
N LYS A 15 59.85 -20.82 22.21
CA LYS A 15 59.08 -21.02 20.93
C LYS A 15 58.18 -22.24 21.05
N LEU A 16 56.93 -22.07 20.70
CA LEU A 16 56.07 -23.17 20.26
C LEU A 16 55.27 -22.68 19.05
N ASN A 17 55.69 -23.10 17.87
CA ASN A 17 54.94 -23.06 16.64
C ASN A 17 53.70 -23.94 16.82
N CYS A 18 52.54 -23.33 16.88
CA CYS A 18 51.26 -24.01 16.72
C CYS A 18 50.64 -23.52 15.43
N GLU A 19 50.90 -24.17 14.31
CA GLU A 19 50.18 -24.01 13.06
C GLU A 19 48.75 -24.55 13.26
N MET A 20 47.86 -23.67 13.61
CA MET A 20 46.40 -23.97 13.62
C MET A 20 45.88 -23.85 12.19
N ARG A 21 45.79 -24.99 11.48
CA ARG A 21 45.08 -25.11 10.22
C ARG A 21 43.60 -24.82 10.47
N ILE A 22 43.18 -23.57 10.30
CA ILE A 22 41.76 -23.24 10.14
C ILE A 22 41.39 -23.63 8.71
N ARG A 23 40.83 -24.82 8.53
CA ARG A 23 40.07 -25.16 7.32
C ARG A 23 38.83 -24.31 7.32
N SER A 24 38.86 -23.23 6.54
CA SER A 24 37.68 -22.45 6.19
C SER A 24 36.75 -23.30 5.33
N GLN A 25 35.69 -23.83 5.92
CA GLN A 25 34.52 -24.27 5.17
C GLN A 25 33.70 -23.05 4.81
N LEU A 26 34.10 -22.33 3.77
CA LEU A 26 33.23 -21.42 3.07
C LEU A 26 32.29 -22.26 2.18
N PRO A 27 30.98 -22.03 2.21
CA PRO A 27 30.09 -22.67 1.25
C PRO A 27 30.49 -22.26 -0.17
N PRO A 28 30.22 -23.11 -1.19
CA PRO A 28 30.66 -22.83 -2.56
C PRO A 28 30.03 -21.50 -2.99
N LEU A 29 30.91 -20.56 -3.39
CA LEU A 29 30.50 -19.31 -4.04
C LEU A 29 29.49 -19.65 -5.15
N MET A 30 28.24 -19.24 -4.96
CA MET A 30 27.27 -19.19 -6.04
C MET A 30 27.96 -18.50 -7.21
N LYS A 31 28.09 -19.22 -8.33
CA LYS A 31 28.54 -18.64 -9.59
C LYS A 31 27.67 -17.43 -9.87
N ILE A 32 28.24 -16.25 -9.66
CA ILE A 32 27.66 -15.01 -10.19
C ILE A 32 27.54 -15.27 -11.70
N ARG A 33 26.33 -15.57 -12.17
CA ARG A 33 26.04 -15.55 -13.60
C ARG A 33 26.47 -14.17 -14.08
N ASN A 34 27.34 -14.12 -15.06
CA ASN A 34 27.75 -12.89 -15.73
C ASN A 34 26.50 -12.05 -15.94
N ILE A 35 26.41 -10.95 -15.20
CA ILE A 35 25.48 -9.88 -15.51
C ILE A 35 26.00 -9.32 -16.82
N THR A 36 25.51 -9.86 -17.92
CA THR A 36 25.64 -9.24 -19.23
C THR A 36 24.99 -7.88 -19.03
N THR A 37 25.80 -6.83 -19.09
CA THR A 37 25.32 -5.47 -19.23
C THR A 37 24.60 -5.40 -20.55
N GLN A 38 23.33 -5.84 -20.58
CA GLN A 38 22.45 -5.55 -21.70
C GLN A 38 22.39 -4.01 -21.76
N LYS A 39 22.87 -3.46 -22.89
CA LYS A 39 22.55 -2.07 -23.24
C LYS A 39 21.07 -1.86 -22.93
N PRO A 40 20.70 -0.76 -22.26
CA PRO A 40 19.29 -0.45 -22.04
C PRO A 40 18.63 -0.46 -23.42
N THR A 41 17.74 -1.44 -23.64
CA THR A 41 16.85 -1.44 -24.79
C THR A 41 16.12 -0.09 -24.75
N SER A 42 16.08 0.59 -25.86
CA SER A 42 15.57 1.96 -26.02
C SER A 42 14.04 2.07 -25.86
N GLU A 43 13.38 1.14 -25.18
CA GLU A 43 12.00 1.28 -24.75
C GLU A 43 11.96 2.11 -23.48
N PRO A 44 11.10 3.14 -23.41
CA PRO A 44 11.02 3.98 -22.21
C PRO A 44 10.64 3.09 -21.02
N PHE A 45 11.50 3.09 -20.00
CA PHE A 45 11.45 2.31 -18.76
C PHE A 45 10.14 2.47 -17.97
N ALA A 46 9.19 3.23 -18.47
CA ALA A 46 7.96 3.66 -17.82
C ALA A 46 6.75 3.68 -18.77
N SER A 47 6.71 2.80 -19.77
CA SER A 47 5.51 2.73 -20.62
C SER A 47 4.34 2.12 -19.83
N VAL A 48 3.14 2.71 -19.97
CA VAL A 48 1.91 2.13 -19.43
C VAL A 48 1.52 0.95 -20.30
N ARG A 49 1.61 -0.25 -19.77
CA ARG A 49 1.27 -1.49 -20.49
C ARG A 49 0.58 -2.49 -19.57
N THR A 50 -0.25 -3.35 -20.10
CA THR A 50 -1.02 -4.37 -19.37
C THR A 50 -0.70 -5.79 -19.81
N ASP A 51 0.33 -5.98 -20.61
CA ASP A 51 0.77 -7.25 -21.17
C ASP A 51 1.99 -7.85 -20.46
N TRP A 52 2.14 -7.56 -19.17
CA TRP A 52 3.20 -8.11 -18.35
C TRP A 52 3.12 -9.63 -18.24
N SER A 53 4.23 -10.34 -18.46
CA SER A 53 4.31 -11.75 -18.05
C SER A 53 4.60 -11.85 -16.56
N LEU A 54 4.18 -12.95 -15.93
CA LEU A 54 4.48 -13.24 -14.52
C LEU A 54 6.00 -13.25 -14.27
N GLU A 55 6.78 -13.77 -15.24
CA GLU A 55 8.24 -13.79 -15.17
C GLU A 55 8.84 -12.39 -15.14
N GLN A 56 8.36 -11.49 -15.99
CA GLN A 56 8.83 -10.10 -16.00
C GLN A 56 8.56 -9.38 -14.66
N VAL A 57 7.36 -9.58 -14.08
CA VAL A 57 7.04 -9.00 -12.77
C VAL A 57 7.92 -9.60 -11.69
N ARG A 58 8.19 -10.92 -11.75
CA ARG A 58 9.08 -11.62 -10.82
C ARG A 58 10.52 -11.10 -10.93
N ASP A 59 11.04 -10.93 -12.14
CA ASP A 59 12.40 -10.44 -12.35
C ASP A 59 12.56 -8.99 -11.85
N ILE A 60 11.55 -8.14 -12.02
CA ILE A 60 11.52 -6.80 -11.41
C ILE A 60 11.52 -6.91 -9.89
N TYR A 61 10.65 -7.74 -9.32
CA TYR A 61 10.52 -7.91 -7.87
C TYR A 61 11.83 -8.38 -7.21
N HIS A 62 12.58 -9.26 -7.85
CA HIS A 62 13.82 -9.84 -7.32
C HIS A 62 15.10 -9.03 -7.62
N GLN A 63 14.99 -7.86 -8.23
CA GLN A 63 16.14 -6.98 -8.39
C GLN A 63 16.79 -6.61 -7.02
N PRO A 64 18.08 -6.24 -6.98
CA PRO A 64 18.68 -5.66 -5.80
C PRO A 64 17.83 -4.49 -5.29
N LEU A 65 17.50 -4.49 -3.99
CA LEU A 65 16.45 -3.61 -3.45
C LEU A 65 16.69 -2.12 -3.73
N LEU A 66 17.93 -1.65 -3.57
CA LEU A 66 18.25 -0.24 -3.78
C LEU A 66 18.14 0.15 -5.25
N GLU A 67 18.50 -0.75 -6.18
CA GLU A 67 18.32 -0.53 -7.62
C GLU A 67 16.83 -0.49 -7.99
N LEU A 68 16.05 -1.41 -7.44
CA LEU A 68 14.60 -1.44 -7.62
C LEU A 68 13.94 -0.14 -7.13
N ILE A 69 14.33 0.36 -5.94
CA ILE A 69 13.82 1.62 -5.39
C ILE A 69 14.24 2.81 -6.26
N TYR A 70 15.48 2.85 -6.75
CA TYR A 70 15.94 3.91 -7.64
C TYR A 70 15.12 3.97 -8.93
N GLN A 71 14.88 2.83 -9.57
CA GLN A 71 14.04 2.74 -10.77
C GLN A 71 12.60 3.18 -10.49
N ALA A 72 12.01 2.71 -9.39
CA ALA A 72 10.66 3.10 -8.99
C ALA A 72 10.55 4.60 -8.70
N ALA A 73 11.54 5.18 -8.02
CA ALA A 73 11.61 6.62 -7.76
C ALA A 73 11.73 7.43 -9.06
N THR A 74 12.44 6.91 -10.06
CA THR A 74 12.53 7.52 -11.40
C THR A 74 11.18 7.47 -12.10
N VAL A 75 10.52 6.31 -12.14
CA VAL A 75 9.18 6.14 -12.70
C VAL A 75 8.17 7.06 -11.99
N HIS A 76 8.23 7.15 -10.66
CA HIS A 76 7.35 8.02 -9.89
C HIS A 76 7.43 9.48 -10.36
N ARG A 77 8.64 10.01 -10.58
CA ARG A 77 8.86 11.41 -11.02
C ARG A 77 8.41 11.70 -12.45
N LEU A 78 8.32 10.67 -13.30
CA LEU A 78 7.80 10.82 -14.66
C LEU A 78 6.28 11.07 -14.70
N TYR A 79 5.55 10.52 -13.73
CA TYR A 79 4.08 10.54 -13.72
C TYR A 79 3.47 11.40 -12.61
N PHE A 80 4.24 11.75 -11.59
CA PHE A 80 3.76 12.50 -10.43
C PHE A 80 4.78 13.52 -9.96
N ASN A 81 4.31 14.60 -9.34
CA ASN A 81 5.17 15.38 -8.46
C ASN A 81 5.50 14.51 -7.23
N SER A 82 6.77 14.09 -7.13
CA SER A 82 7.22 13.14 -6.10
C SER A 82 7.13 13.70 -4.66
N ARG A 83 6.90 15.01 -4.51
CA ARG A 83 6.65 15.62 -3.21
C ARG A 83 5.17 15.57 -2.80
N GLN A 84 4.26 15.30 -3.74
CA GLN A 84 2.83 15.29 -3.46
C GLN A 84 2.37 13.93 -2.94
N VAL A 85 1.69 13.94 -1.78
CA VAL A 85 1.06 12.78 -1.16
C VAL A 85 -0.43 13.01 -1.03
N GLN A 86 -1.24 12.11 -1.60
CA GLN A 86 -2.69 12.15 -1.43
C GLN A 86 -3.05 11.74 0.00
N GLN A 87 -3.71 12.62 0.72
CA GLN A 87 -4.24 12.36 2.06
C GLN A 87 -5.70 11.90 1.97
N CYS A 88 -5.98 10.75 2.56
CA CYS A 88 -7.30 10.14 2.56
C CYS A 88 -7.74 9.89 4.01
N THR A 89 -8.96 10.25 4.37
CA THR A 89 -9.54 9.83 5.66
C THR A 89 -10.50 8.68 5.45
N LEU A 90 -10.43 7.66 6.30
CA LEU A 90 -11.29 6.48 6.26
C LEU A 90 -12.23 6.45 7.46
N LEU A 91 -13.53 6.39 7.19
CA LEU A 91 -14.56 6.27 8.21
C LEU A 91 -15.29 4.93 8.09
N SER A 92 -15.41 4.19 9.20
CA SER A 92 -16.34 3.07 9.30
C SER A 92 -17.77 3.61 9.45
N ILE A 93 -18.58 3.51 8.40
CA ILE A 93 -19.99 3.93 8.44
C ILE A 93 -20.91 2.84 8.96
N LYS A 94 -20.44 1.58 8.98
CA LYS A 94 -21.08 0.44 9.65
C LYS A 94 -20.00 -0.52 10.13
N THR A 95 -19.86 -0.68 11.43
CA THR A 95 -18.81 -1.47 12.07
C THR A 95 -19.33 -2.84 12.50
N GLY A 96 -18.51 -3.90 12.34
CA GLY A 96 -18.73 -5.24 12.88
C GLY A 96 -19.91 -6.02 12.28
N GLY A 97 -19.99 -7.31 12.61
CA GLY A 97 -21.05 -8.21 12.17
C GLY A 97 -21.06 -8.49 10.66
N CYS A 98 -19.89 -8.47 10.01
CA CYS A 98 -19.73 -8.91 8.62
C CYS A 98 -19.86 -10.43 8.54
N THR A 99 -20.56 -10.94 7.56
CA THR A 99 -20.78 -12.38 7.34
C THR A 99 -19.65 -13.09 6.58
N GLU A 100 -18.58 -12.35 6.22
CA GLU A 100 -17.37 -12.92 5.64
C GLU A 100 -16.45 -13.45 6.74
N ASP A 101 -15.68 -14.51 6.42
CA ASP A 101 -14.77 -15.19 7.34
C ASP A 101 -13.30 -14.79 7.19
N CYS A 102 -13.02 -13.64 6.58
CA CYS A 102 -11.64 -13.19 6.34
C CYS A 102 -10.79 -13.32 7.62
N LYS A 103 -9.79 -14.20 7.62
CA LYS A 103 -8.98 -14.59 8.80
C LYS A 103 -8.28 -13.45 9.52
N TYR A 104 -8.07 -12.32 8.84
CA TYR A 104 -7.42 -11.11 9.39
C TYR A 104 -8.43 -10.10 9.96
N CYS A 105 -9.73 -10.26 9.69
CA CYS A 105 -10.69 -9.17 9.87
C CYS A 105 -11.37 -9.20 11.22
N SER A 106 -11.11 -8.19 12.05
CA SER A 106 -11.76 -8.02 13.35
C SER A 106 -13.26 -7.77 13.29
N GLN A 107 -13.81 -7.42 12.11
CA GLN A 107 -15.22 -7.11 11.91
C GLN A 107 -16.07 -8.33 11.50
N SER A 108 -15.43 -9.48 11.28
CA SER A 108 -16.11 -10.73 10.94
C SER A 108 -16.99 -11.22 12.09
N SER A 109 -18.20 -11.70 11.79
CA SER A 109 -19.06 -12.37 12.78
C SER A 109 -18.58 -13.78 13.12
N HIS A 110 -17.62 -14.32 12.37
CA HIS A 110 -17.00 -15.63 12.63
C HIS A 110 -15.92 -15.56 13.71
N HIS A 111 -15.46 -14.34 14.09
CA HIS A 111 -14.35 -14.16 15.03
C HIS A 111 -14.80 -13.47 16.32
N ARG A 112 -14.16 -13.84 17.44
CA ARG A 112 -14.42 -13.24 18.76
C ARG A 112 -13.40 -12.15 19.05
N THR A 113 -13.64 -10.97 18.54
CA THR A 113 -12.77 -9.80 18.72
C THR A 113 -13.41 -8.77 19.65
N PHE A 114 -12.68 -7.69 19.94
CA PHE A 114 -13.21 -6.55 20.70
C PHE A 114 -14.26 -5.74 19.91
N VAL A 115 -14.40 -5.96 18.61
CA VAL A 115 -15.30 -5.19 17.74
C VAL A 115 -16.74 -5.64 17.93
N LYS A 116 -17.58 -4.73 18.39
CA LYS A 116 -19.03 -4.96 18.51
C LYS A 116 -19.76 -4.43 17.28
N PRO A 117 -20.81 -5.13 16.81
CA PRO A 117 -21.65 -4.63 15.73
C PRO A 117 -22.31 -3.29 16.08
N GLU A 118 -22.17 -2.29 15.21
CA GLU A 118 -22.82 -0.99 15.32
C GLU A 118 -23.80 -0.81 14.15
N PRO A 119 -24.88 -0.03 14.33
CA PRO A 119 -25.76 0.34 13.24
C PRO A 119 -25.05 1.24 12.24
N THR A 120 -25.62 1.40 11.04
CA THR A 120 -25.13 2.36 10.06
C THR A 120 -25.22 3.79 10.63
N LYS A 121 -24.15 4.56 10.51
CA LYS A 121 -24.09 5.96 10.96
C LYS A 121 -25.13 6.82 10.25
N LYS A 122 -25.55 7.90 10.89
CA LYS A 122 -26.41 8.90 10.27
C LYS A 122 -25.63 9.70 9.22
N VAL A 123 -26.33 10.26 8.25
CA VAL A 123 -25.73 11.08 7.19
C VAL A 123 -25.04 12.31 7.79
N GLU A 124 -25.67 12.92 8.78
CA GLU A 124 -25.18 14.12 9.46
C GLU A 124 -23.83 13.87 10.15
N ASP A 125 -23.68 12.72 10.86
CA ASP A 125 -22.45 12.33 11.53
C ASP A 125 -21.31 12.14 10.51
N VAL A 126 -21.61 11.50 9.38
CA VAL A 126 -20.63 11.27 8.30
C VAL A 126 -20.20 12.59 7.68
N LEU A 127 -21.14 13.52 7.46
CA LEU A 127 -20.85 14.83 6.88
C LEU A 127 -19.97 15.68 7.80
N GLU A 128 -20.22 15.65 9.13
CA GLU A 128 -19.37 16.32 10.11
C GLU A 128 -17.93 15.79 10.08
N MET A 129 -17.78 14.48 10.08
CA MET A 129 -16.45 13.84 9.96
C MET A 129 -15.76 14.20 8.66
N ALA A 130 -16.48 14.25 7.54
CA ALA A 130 -15.91 14.63 6.25
C ALA A 130 -15.46 16.11 6.23
N LYS A 131 -16.21 17.03 6.85
CA LYS A 131 -15.81 18.44 7.02
C LYS A 131 -14.53 18.55 7.87
N ARG A 132 -14.47 17.81 8.98
CA ARG A 132 -13.26 17.74 9.82
C ARG A 132 -12.05 17.23 9.04
N ALA A 133 -12.21 16.13 8.28
CA ALA A 133 -11.17 15.57 7.45
C ALA A 133 -10.68 16.56 6.38
N LYS A 134 -11.59 17.26 5.71
CA LYS A 134 -11.26 18.30 4.72
C LYS A 134 -10.46 19.43 5.36
N LYS A 135 -10.88 19.92 6.53
CA LYS A 135 -10.16 20.97 7.27
C LYS A 135 -8.73 20.54 7.65
N ALA A 136 -8.53 19.25 7.93
CA ALA A 136 -7.23 18.68 8.25
C ALA A 136 -6.36 18.36 6.99
N GLY A 137 -6.82 18.69 5.78
CA GLY A 137 -6.05 18.53 4.54
C GLY A 137 -6.36 17.28 3.74
N SER A 138 -7.30 16.43 4.16
CA SER A 138 -7.72 15.28 3.36
C SER A 138 -8.45 15.70 2.10
N THR A 139 -8.01 15.16 0.97
CA THR A 139 -8.61 15.43 -0.35
C THR A 139 -9.53 14.31 -0.82
N ARG A 140 -9.45 13.13 -0.16
CA ARG A 140 -10.34 11.99 -0.38
C ARG A 140 -10.96 11.52 0.92
N PHE A 141 -12.26 11.27 0.92
CA PHE A 141 -12.98 10.69 2.04
C PHE A 141 -13.47 9.28 1.67
N CYS A 142 -13.05 8.30 2.45
CA CYS A 142 -13.35 6.89 2.23
C CYS A 142 -14.35 6.41 3.28
N MET A 143 -15.41 5.73 2.83
CA MET A 143 -16.46 5.18 3.68
C MET A 143 -16.46 3.66 3.59
N GLY A 144 -16.18 2.97 4.72
CA GLY A 144 -16.17 1.52 4.81
C GLY A 144 -17.36 0.97 5.57
N SER A 145 -17.95 -0.13 5.09
CA SER A 145 -18.99 -0.88 5.78
C SER A 145 -18.59 -2.34 5.94
N ALA A 146 -18.82 -2.89 7.12
CA ALA A 146 -18.64 -4.31 7.41
C ALA A 146 -19.80 -5.12 6.78
N TRP A 147 -19.82 -5.20 5.45
CA TRP A 147 -20.80 -5.95 4.64
C TRP A 147 -20.10 -6.91 3.69
N ARG A 148 -20.72 -8.09 3.51
CA ARG A 148 -20.40 -9.00 2.40
C ARG A 148 -20.79 -8.36 1.06
N GLU A 149 -22.01 -7.80 1.04
CA GLU A 149 -22.62 -7.15 -0.11
C GLU A 149 -23.65 -6.10 0.33
N VAL A 150 -24.04 -5.22 -0.54
CA VAL A 150 -25.09 -4.25 -0.27
C VAL A 150 -26.45 -4.92 -0.43
N GLY A 151 -27.05 -5.36 0.71
CA GLY A 151 -28.28 -6.15 0.68
C GLY A 151 -29.56 -5.36 0.86
N LYS A 152 -29.63 -4.40 1.79
CA LYS A 152 -30.87 -3.72 2.18
C LYS A 152 -31.06 -2.42 1.41
N LYS A 153 -32.16 -2.28 0.64
CA LYS A 153 -32.48 -1.06 -0.14
C LYS A 153 -32.41 0.24 0.68
N ASN A 154 -32.90 0.24 1.91
CA ASN A 154 -32.87 1.44 2.76
C ASN A 154 -31.46 1.81 3.21
N ALA A 155 -30.63 0.85 3.60
CA ALA A 155 -29.23 1.09 3.95
C ALA A 155 -28.45 1.64 2.74
N PHE A 156 -28.70 1.11 1.56
CA PHE A 156 -28.08 1.59 0.33
C PHE A 156 -28.49 3.03 -0.02
N LYS A 157 -29.78 3.39 0.14
CA LYS A 157 -30.24 4.77 -0.05
C LYS A 157 -29.52 5.76 0.87
N HIS A 158 -29.28 5.40 2.14
CA HIS A 158 -28.50 6.22 3.05
C HIS A 158 -27.04 6.39 2.58
N VAL A 159 -26.41 5.33 2.06
CA VAL A 159 -25.06 5.43 1.50
C VAL A 159 -25.02 6.35 0.28
N LEU A 160 -26.00 6.25 -0.62
CA LEU A 160 -26.09 7.17 -1.78
C LEU A 160 -26.19 8.63 -1.33
N GLU A 161 -26.96 8.90 -0.28
CA GLU A 161 -27.06 10.25 0.28
C GLU A 161 -25.75 10.71 0.92
N MET A 162 -25.06 9.85 1.69
CA MET A 162 -23.73 10.14 2.22
C MET A 162 -22.75 10.50 1.09
N VAL A 163 -22.77 9.74 -0.01
CA VAL A 163 -21.90 10.02 -1.17
C VAL A 163 -22.20 11.40 -1.76
N ARG A 164 -23.48 11.77 -1.97
CA ARG A 164 -23.84 13.09 -2.49
C ARG A 164 -23.39 14.22 -1.59
N GLN A 165 -23.62 14.09 -0.27
CA GLN A 165 -23.28 15.12 0.71
C GLN A 165 -21.77 15.33 0.82
N VAL A 166 -20.99 14.24 0.84
CA VAL A 166 -19.52 14.33 0.88
C VAL A 166 -18.98 14.88 -0.44
N LYS A 167 -19.54 14.48 -1.59
CA LYS A 167 -19.19 15.03 -2.91
C LYS A 167 -19.44 16.53 -2.99
N ALA A 168 -20.52 17.02 -2.39
CA ALA A 168 -20.82 18.45 -2.32
C ALA A 168 -19.81 19.28 -1.53
N LEU A 169 -18.96 18.63 -0.73
CA LEU A 169 -17.79 19.27 -0.09
C LEU A 169 -16.58 19.41 -1.03
N ASP A 170 -16.70 19.08 -2.32
CA ASP A 170 -15.58 19.07 -3.28
C ASP A 170 -14.44 18.12 -2.87
N MET A 171 -14.78 16.98 -2.28
CA MET A 171 -13.84 15.90 -1.96
C MET A 171 -14.00 14.77 -2.99
N GLU A 172 -12.93 14.02 -3.21
CA GLU A 172 -13.02 12.71 -3.84
C GLU A 172 -13.69 11.73 -2.86
N VAL A 173 -14.72 11.02 -3.32
CA VAL A 173 -15.44 10.05 -2.46
C VAL A 173 -15.08 8.64 -2.85
N CYS A 174 -14.71 7.81 -1.87
CA CYS A 174 -14.43 6.39 -2.05
C CYS A 174 -15.31 5.55 -1.12
N CYS A 175 -15.79 4.39 -1.59
CA CYS A 175 -16.55 3.46 -0.76
C CYS A 175 -15.95 2.05 -0.79
N THR A 176 -16.15 1.32 0.32
CA THR A 176 -15.90 -0.12 0.49
C THR A 176 -17.15 -0.74 1.10
N LEU A 177 -18.02 -1.33 0.29
CA LEU A 177 -19.36 -1.79 0.70
C LEU A 177 -19.55 -3.30 0.46
N GLY A 178 -18.47 -4.04 0.20
CA GLY A 178 -18.54 -5.44 -0.20
C GLY A 178 -18.77 -5.60 -1.71
N MET A 179 -19.46 -6.66 -2.11
CA MET A 179 -19.77 -6.91 -3.53
C MET A 179 -20.85 -5.96 -4.04
N LEU A 180 -20.74 -5.59 -5.31
CA LEU A 180 -21.70 -4.73 -6.02
C LEU A 180 -22.20 -5.39 -7.29
N THR A 181 -23.51 -5.27 -7.55
CA THR A 181 -24.06 -5.44 -8.88
C THR A 181 -23.75 -4.24 -9.76
N LEU A 182 -23.92 -4.37 -11.07
CA LEU A 182 -23.73 -3.26 -12.00
C LEU A 182 -24.71 -2.09 -11.71
N ASP A 183 -25.97 -2.40 -11.42
CA ASP A 183 -26.99 -1.38 -11.08
C ASP A 183 -26.61 -0.59 -9.82
N GLN A 184 -26.08 -1.29 -8.79
CA GLN A 184 -25.61 -0.63 -7.57
C GLN A 184 -24.38 0.25 -7.84
N ALA A 185 -23.44 -0.22 -8.67
CA ALA A 185 -22.30 0.57 -9.08
C ALA A 185 -22.72 1.81 -9.89
N THR A 186 -23.66 1.66 -10.81
CA THR A 186 -24.24 2.77 -11.60
C THR A 186 -24.89 3.81 -10.69
N ALA A 187 -25.73 3.39 -9.73
CA ALA A 187 -26.36 4.30 -8.78
C ALA A 187 -25.34 5.05 -7.90
N LEU A 188 -24.23 4.40 -7.51
CA LEU A 188 -23.13 5.06 -6.79
C LEU A 188 -22.43 6.09 -7.67
N LYS A 189 -22.21 5.79 -8.95
CA LYS A 189 -21.63 6.74 -9.92
C LYS A 189 -22.51 7.97 -10.08
N GLU A 190 -23.81 7.79 -10.25
CA GLU A 190 -24.82 8.86 -10.36
C GLU A 190 -24.87 9.72 -9.08
N ALA A 191 -24.65 9.10 -7.90
CA ALA A 191 -24.52 9.82 -6.65
C ALA A 191 -23.21 10.63 -6.52
N GLY A 192 -22.25 10.45 -7.43
CA GLY A 192 -20.98 11.19 -7.46
C GLY A 192 -19.79 10.43 -6.90
N LEU A 193 -19.87 9.10 -6.73
CA LEU A 193 -18.74 8.29 -6.26
C LEU A 193 -17.56 8.38 -7.21
N SER A 194 -16.39 8.74 -6.67
CA SER A 194 -15.14 8.88 -7.43
C SER A 194 -14.40 7.55 -7.58
N ALA A 195 -14.34 6.76 -6.51
CA ALA A 195 -13.61 5.49 -6.48
C ALA A 195 -14.34 4.42 -5.65
N TYR A 196 -14.11 3.16 -5.96
CA TYR A 196 -14.60 2.03 -5.16
C TYR A 196 -13.44 1.12 -4.77
N ASN A 197 -13.30 0.86 -3.47
CA ASN A 197 -12.29 -0.06 -2.95
C ASN A 197 -12.84 -1.48 -2.83
N HIS A 198 -12.15 -2.41 -3.47
CA HIS A 198 -12.43 -3.84 -3.35
C HIS A 198 -11.12 -4.62 -3.58
N ASN A 199 -10.40 -4.89 -2.51
CA ASN A 199 -9.08 -5.51 -2.58
C ASN A 199 -9.15 -6.97 -3.01
N LEU A 200 -8.15 -7.44 -3.72
CA LEU A 200 -7.90 -8.87 -3.96
C LEU A 200 -7.25 -9.54 -2.74
N ASP A 201 -6.65 -8.75 -1.86
CA ASP A 201 -5.98 -9.11 -0.62
C ASP A 201 -4.65 -9.85 -0.84
N THR A 202 -4.62 -10.91 -1.65
CA THR A 202 -3.44 -11.74 -1.93
C THR A 202 -3.51 -12.35 -3.35
N SER A 203 -2.65 -13.33 -3.66
CA SER A 203 -2.75 -14.10 -4.91
C SER A 203 -4.01 -14.95 -4.97
N ARG A 204 -4.38 -15.40 -6.18
CA ARG A 204 -5.49 -16.35 -6.37
C ARG A 204 -5.23 -17.67 -5.63
N GLU A 205 -3.99 -18.13 -5.65
CA GLU A 205 -3.56 -19.41 -5.06
C GLU A 205 -3.62 -19.37 -3.53
N HIS A 206 -3.26 -18.24 -2.94
CA HIS A 206 -3.28 -18.09 -1.47
C HIS A 206 -4.65 -17.67 -0.93
N TYR A 207 -5.51 -17.10 -1.76
CA TYR A 207 -6.79 -16.49 -1.35
C TYR A 207 -7.70 -17.44 -0.56
N ALA A 208 -7.86 -18.69 -1.02
CA ALA A 208 -8.73 -19.67 -0.39
C ALA A 208 -8.26 -20.10 1.02
N LYS A 209 -6.99 -19.87 1.36
CA LYS A 209 -6.47 -20.09 2.72
C LYS A 209 -6.91 -18.99 3.70
N ILE A 210 -7.28 -17.83 3.18
CA ILE A 210 -7.59 -16.62 3.97
C ILE A 210 -9.10 -16.36 4.05
N ILE A 211 -9.84 -16.63 2.96
CA ILE A 211 -11.27 -16.32 2.83
C ILE A 211 -11.95 -17.49 2.14
N THR A 212 -12.98 -18.07 2.76
CA THR A 212 -13.73 -19.19 2.19
C THR A 212 -15.18 -18.84 1.84
N THR A 213 -15.73 -17.79 2.42
CA THR A 213 -17.12 -17.37 2.23
C THR A 213 -17.38 -16.63 0.91
N ARG A 214 -16.32 -16.25 0.19
CA ARG A 214 -16.38 -15.56 -1.09
C ARG A 214 -15.20 -15.97 -1.97
N SER A 215 -15.43 -16.21 -3.25
CA SER A 215 -14.38 -16.59 -4.19
C SER A 215 -13.54 -15.38 -4.64
N TYR A 216 -12.36 -15.67 -5.19
CA TYR A 216 -11.52 -14.65 -5.84
C TYR A 216 -12.20 -14.05 -7.07
N ASP A 217 -12.97 -14.88 -7.81
CA ASP A 217 -13.70 -14.44 -9.00
C ASP A 217 -14.88 -13.52 -8.65
N ASP A 218 -15.53 -13.67 -7.50
CA ASP A 218 -16.54 -12.71 -7.01
C ASP A 218 -15.93 -11.32 -6.80
N ARG A 219 -14.67 -11.25 -6.35
CA ARG A 219 -13.95 -9.97 -6.24
C ARG A 219 -13.67 -9.36 -7.59
N LEU A 220 -13.17 -10.15 -8.54
CA LEU A 220 -12.92 -9.69 -9.92
C LEU A 220 -14.21 -9.25 -10.61
N ALA A 221 -15.32 -9.97 -10.44
CA ALA A 221 -16.62 -9.59 -10.99
C ALA A 221 -17.10 -8.23 -10.43
N THR A 222 -16.91 -8.01 -9.12
CA THR A 222 -17.22 -6.69 -8.50
C THR A 222 -16.37 -5.57 -9.12
N LEU A 223 -15.06 -5.79 -9.29
CA LEU A 223 -14.17 -4.80 -9.92
C LEU A 223 -14.58 -4.49 -11.37
N GLN A 224 -15.03 -5.51 -12.11
CA GLN A 224 -15.55 -5.33 -13.47
C GLN A 224 -16.83 -4.48 -13.47
N ASN A 225 -17.77 -4.71 -12.54
CA ASN A 225 -18.98 -3.92 -12.41
C ASN A 225 -18.67 -2.45 -12.09
N VAL A 226 -17.73 -2.22 -11.17
CA VAL A 226 -17.22 -0.88 -10.83
C VAL A 226 -16.65 -0.18 -12.06
N ARG A 227 -15.82 -0.89 -12.83
CA ARG A 227 -15.20 -0.36 -14.06
C ARG A 227 -16.24 -0.04 -15.13
N LYS A 228 -17.20 -0.95 -15.37
CA LYS A 228 -18.31 -0.75 -16.32
C LYS A 228 -19.18 0.45 -15.97
N ALA A 229 -19.38 0.73 -14.68
CA ALA A 229 -20.10 1.93 -14.21
C ALA A 229 -19.27 3.23 -14.33
N GLY A 230 -18.02 3.20 -14.80
CA GLY A 230 -17.16 4.37 -14.94
C GLY A 230 -16.66 4.92 -13.61
N ILE A 231 -16.53 4.09 -12.58
CA ILE A 231 -15.96 4.43 -11.29
C ILE A 231 -14.49 3.98 -11.27
N SER A 232 -13.59 4.79 -10.71
CA SER A 232 -12.20 4.44 -10.51
C SER A 232 -12.04 3.24 -9.57
N VAL A 233 -11.20 2.29 -9.94
CA VAL A 233 -10.91 1.09 -9.16
C VAL A 233 -9.81 1.40 -8.14
N CYS A 234 -10.08 1.08 -6.87
CA CYS A 234 -9.10 1.01 -5.80
C CYS A 234 -8.97 -0.46 -5.39
N CYS A 235 -7.86 -1.10 -5.72
CA CYS A 235 -7.67 -2.53 -5.49
C CYS A 235 -6.22 -2.84 -5.21
N GLY A 236 -5.95 -3.54 -4.13
CA GLY A 236 -4.60 -3.93 -3.70
C GLY A 236 -4.62 -5.17 -2.81
N GLY A 237 -3.65 -5.26 -1.91
CA GLY A 237 -3.47 -6.41 -1.05
C GLY A 237 -2.93 -6.13 0.33
N ILE A 238 -2.74 -7.21 1.07
CA ILE A 238 -2.23 -7.23 2.43
C ILE A 238 -1.02 -8.16 2.44
N LEU A 239 0.11 -7.68 2.93
CA LEU A 239 1.30 -8.48 3.18
C LEU A 239 1.25 -8.99 4.63
N GLY A 240 1.78 -10.18 4.85
CA GLY A 240 1.81 -10.82 6.17
C GLY A 240 0.61 -11.73 6.44
N LEU A 241 -0.10 -12.18 5.40
CA LEU A 241 -1.19 -13.16 5.49
C LEU A 241 -0.67 -14.62 5.53
N GLY A 242 0.64 -14.84 5.71
CA GLY A 242 1.30 -16.14 5.55
C GLY A 242 1.61 -16.47 4.09
N GLU A 243 1.50 -15.51 3.19
CA GLU A 243 1.85 -15.61 1.79
C GLU A 243 3.37 -15.59 1.57
N GLY A 244 3.82 -16.19 0.49
CA GLY A 244 5.21 -16.11 0.03
C GLY A 244 5.44 -14.98 -0.98
N GLU A 245 6.72 -14.79 -1.36
CA GLU A 245 7.08 -13.80 -2.39
C GLU A 245 6.39 -14.07 -3.74
N HIS A 246 6.21 -15.34 -4.11
CA HIS A 246 5.50 -15.72 -5.33
C HIS A 246 4.03 -15.24 -5.32
N ASP A 247 3.38 -15.23 -4.15
CA ASP A 247 2.00 -14.72 -4.01
C ASP A 247 1.96 -13.20 -4.19
N ARG A 248 2.95 -12.47 -3.63
CA ARG A 248 3.08 -11.02 -3.80
C ARG A 248 3.30 -10.65 -5.26
N VAL A 249 4.17 -11.39 -5.96
CA VAL A 249 4.40 -11.24 -7.40
C VAL A 249 3.12 -11.56 -8.20
N ALA A 250 2.41 -12.63 -7.88
CA ALA A 250 1.18 -13.02 -8.57
C ALA A 250 0.05 -11.99 -8.36
N LEU A 251 -0.08 -11.41 -7.16
CA LEU A 251 -1.00 -10.31 -6.89
C LEU A 251 -0.67 -9.09 -7.76
N LEU A 252 0.60 -8.66 -7.78
CA LEU A 252 1.05 -7.51 -8.58
C LEU A 252 0.85 -7.76 -10.08
N HIS A 253 1.13 -8.97 -10.55
CA HIS A 253 0.87 -9.37 -11.93
C HIS A 253 -0.63 -9.28 -12.26
N THR A 254 -1.51 -9.80 -11.40
CA THR A 254 -2.96 -9.72 -11.61
C THR A 254 -3.44 -8.27 -11.72
N LEU A 255 -2.94 -7.37 -10.85
CA LEU A 255 -3.30 -5.94 -10.88
C LEU A 255 -2.76 -5.24 -12.14
N ALA A 256 -1.52 -5.56 -12.54
CA ALA A 256 -0.84 -4.94 -13.67
C ALA A 256 -1.35 -5.44 -15.04
N THR A 257 -2.03 -6.59 -15.08
CA THR A 257 -2.61 -7.16 -16.30
C THR A 257 -4.11 -6.97 -16.45
N MET A 258 -4.75 -6.22 -15.53
CA MET A 258 -6.12 -5.77 -15.74
C MET A 258 -6.21 -4.92 -17.01
N THR A 259 -7.31 -4.99 -17.73
CA THR A 259 -7.56 -4.22 -18.98
C THR A 259 -7.18 -2.75 -18.84
N GLN A 260 -7.39 -2.20 -17.66
CA GLN A 260 -6.90 -0.89 -17.22
C GLN A 260 -6.38 -1.05 -15.79
N HIS A 261 -5.18 -0.54 -15.51
CA HIS A 261 -4.64 -0.57 -14.15
C HIS A 261 -5.61 0.06 -13.14
N PRO A 262 -5.66 -0.43 -11.90
CA PRO A 262 -6.37 0.26 -10.84
C PRO A 262 -5.82 1.70 -10.68
N GLU A 263 -6.70 2.67 -10.52
CA GLU A 263 -6.28 4.07 -10.27
C GLU A 263 -5.62 4.22 -8.91
N SER A 264 -5.91 3.30 -7.97
CA SER A 264 -5.24 3.26 -6.66
C SER A 264 -4.97 1.82 -6.24
N VAL A 265 -3.76 1.57 -5.74
CA VAL A 265 -3.32 0.28 -5.20
C VAL A 265 -2.90 0.46 -3.74
N PRO A 266 -3.79 0.12 -2.78
CA PRO A 266 -3.40 0.04 -1.37
C PRO A 266 -2.46 -1.14 -1.13
N VAL A 267 -1.32 -0.86 -0.50
CA VAL A 267 -0.41 -1.87 0.04
C VAL A 267 -0.51 -1.79 1.56
N ASN A 268 -1.04 -2.84 2.16
CA ASN A 268 -1.24 -2.94 3.60
C ASN A 268 -0.21 -3.90 4.20
N ALA A 269 0.29 -3.60 5.39
CA ALA A 269 0.89 -4.61 6.26
C ALA A 269 -0.17 -5.14 7.22
N LEU A 270 -0.17 -6.44 7.46
CA LEU A 270 -1.12 -7.05 8.39
C LEU A 270 -1.01 -6.39 9.77
N VAL A 271 -2.15 -5.99 10.31
CA VAL A 271 -2.31 -5.66 11.72
C VAL A 271 -3.01 -6.83 12.37
N ALA A 272 -2.24 -7.69 13.04
CA ALA A 272 -2.78 -8.85 13.73
C ALA A 272 -3.65 -8.40 14.92
N VAL A 273 -4.93 -8.78 14.90
CA VAL A 273 -5.91 -8.38 15.92
C VAL A 273 -6.27 -9.57 16.80
N PRO A 274 -6.15 -9.47 18.14
CA PRO A 274 -6.53 -10.55 19.05
C PRO A 274 -7.94 -11.06 18.78
N GLY A 275 -8.07 -12.41 18.74
CA GLY A 275 -9.32 -13.10 18.45
C GLY A 275 -9.60 -13.30 16.95
N THR A 276 -8.67 -12.97 16.09
CA THR A 276 -8.68 -13.36 14.66
C THR A 276 -7.77 -14.56 14.41
N PRO A 277 -8.07 -15.46 13.46
CA PRO A 277 -7.22 -16.62 13.18
C PRO A 277 -5.76 -16.28 12.90
N LEU A 278 -5.47 -15.24 12.11
CA LEU A 278 -4.08 -14.87 11.79
C LEU A 278 -3.30 -14.30 12.99
N TYR A 279 -3.99 -13.80 14.02
CA TYR A 279 -3.34 -13.44 15.28
C TYR A 279 -2.84 -14.69 16.03
N GLU A 280 -3.67 -15.72 16.05
CA GLU A 280 -3.36 -17.00 16.73
C GLU A 280 -2.28 -17.82 15.96
N GLU A 281 -2.16 -17.61 14.66
CA GLU A 281 -1.12 -18.24 13.82
C GLU A 281 0.28 -17.64 14.04
N ASP A 282 0.42 -16.54 14.82
CA ASP A 282 1.67 -15.87 15.20
C ASP A 282 2.62 -15.60 14.00
N ILE A 283 2.04 -15.07 12.92
CA ILE A 283 2.79 -14.78 11.70
C ILE A 283 3.77 -13.63 11.96
N PRO A 284 5.05 -13.76 11.56
CA PRO A 284 6.02 -12.70 11.73
C PRO A 284 5.56 -11.38 11.05
N PRO A 285 5.79 -10.21 11.68
CA PRO A 285 5.44 -8.94 11.08
C PRO A 285 6.22 -8.70 9.77
N VAL A 286 5.58 -8.03 8.84
CA VAL A 286 6.16 -7.68 7.54
C VAL A 286 7.30 -6.68 7.73
N SER A 287 8.44 -6.91 7.08
CA SER A 287 9.56 -5.98 7.12
C SER A 287 9.32 -4.74 6.24
N ALA A 288 9.94 -3.62 6.60
CA ALA A 288 9.94 -2.42 5.77
C ALA A 288 10.55 -2.67 4.38
N PHE A 289 11.50 -3.62 4.27
CA PHE A 289 12.10 -3.98 2.99
C PHE A 289 11.15 -4.76 2.08
N ASP A 290 10.31 -5.64 2.63
CA ASP A 290 9.26 -6.33 1.86
C ASP A 290 8.19 -5.35 1.36
N MET A 291 7.81 -4.40 2.22
CA MET A 291 6.90 -3.31 1.83
C MET A 291 7.50 -2.46 0.73
N ALA A 292 8.76 -2.02 0.88
CA ALA A 292 9.45 -1.21 -0.12
C ALA A 292 9.56 -1.93 -1.46
N ARG A 293 9.92 -3.22 -1.45
CA ARG A 293 9.99 -4.07 -2.63
C ARG A 293 8.66 -4.17 -3.36
N THR A 294 7.58 -4.43 -2.62
CA THR A 294 6.22 -4.53 -3.18
C THR A 294 5.74 -3.20 -3.75
N ILE A 295 5.95 -2.09 -3.02
CA ILE A 295 5.60 -0.72 -3.46
C ILE A 295 6.39 -0.34 -4.72
N ALA A 296 7.70 -0.59 -4.73
CA ALA A 296 8.56 -0.25 -5.86
C ALA A 296 8.18 -1.05 -7.12
N THR A 297 7.93 -2.34 -6.98
CA THR A 297 7.45 -3.17 -8.09
C THR A 297 6.10 -2.68 -8.59
N ALA A 298 5.13 -2.38 -7.69
CA ALA A 298 3.84 -1.82 -8.08
C ALA A 298 3.98 -0.51 -8.86
N ARG A 299 4.89 0.39 -8.44
CA ARG A 299 5.18 1.64 -9.12
C ARG A 299 5.71 1.44 -10.53
N ILE A 300 6.61 0.46 -10.74
CA ILE A 300 7.20 0.19 -12.05
C ILE A 300 6.16 -0.41 -13.00
N VAL A 301 5.43 -1.43 -12.54
CA VAL A 301 4.49 -2.16 -13.43
C VAL A 301 3.16 -1.42 -13.63
N MET A 302 2.82 -0.46 -12.76
CA MET A 302 1.61 0.37 -12.84
C MET A 302 1.96 1.85 -12.64
N PRO A 303 2.65 2.49 -13.60
CA PRO A 303 3.32 3.77 -13.40
C PRO A 303 2.37 4.94 -13.09
N LYS A 304 1.11 4.93 -13.54
CA LYS A 304 0.11 5.99 -13.32
C LYS A 304 -0.78 5.77 -12.09
N THR A 305 -0.59 4.67 -11.38
CA THR A 305 -1.41 4.30 -10.21
C THR A 305 -1.01 5.11 -8.97
N MET A 306 -1.98 5.51 -8.16
CA MET A 306 -1.74 5.99 -6.80
C MET A 306 -1.40 4.78 -5.91
N VAL A 307 -0.14 4.62 -5.52
CA VAL A 307 0.27 3.57 -4.59
C VAL A 307 0.11 4.07 -3.17
N ARG A 308 -0.77 3.40 -2.40
CA ARG A 308 -1.10 3.85 -1.05
C ARG A 308 -0.39 3.01 -0.01
N LEU A 309 0.40 3.68 0.84
CA LEU A 309 0.82 3.14 2.13
C LEU A 309 -0.39 3.19 3.06
N SER A 310 -0.95 2.01 3.36
CA SER A 310 -2.28 1.86 3.94
C SER A 310 -2.21 1.34 5.39
N ALA A 311 -3.03 0.34 5.76
CA ALA A 311 -2.99 -0.21 7.11
C ALA A 311 -1.63 -0.78 7.48
N GLY A 312 -1.31 -0.79 8.78
CA GLY A 312 -0.06 -1.32 9.32
C GLY A 312 1.13 -0.36 9.26
N ARG A 313 0.99 0.86 8.70
CA ARG A 313 2.11 1.80 8.62
C ARG A 313 2.64 2.27 9.99
N MET A 314 1.84 2.12 11.03
CA MET A 314 2.25 2.40 12.42
C MET A 314 3.34 1.47 12.96
N SER A 315 3.53 0.30 12.34
CA SER A 315 4.62 -0.62 12.70
C SER A 315 5.98 -0.20 12.14
N PHE A 316 6.01 0.81 11.27
CA PHE A 316 7.22 1.32 10.64
C PHE A 316 7.63 2.64 11.25
N THR A 317 8.93 2.79 11.52
CA THR A 317 9.51 4.07 11.94
C THR A 317 9.33 5.13 10.87
N GLU A 318 9.49 6.39 11.22
CA GLU A 318 9.39 7.50 10.26
C GLU A 318 10.43 7.38 9.12
N ALA A 319 11.64 6.92 9.45
CA ALA A 319 12.69 6.69 8.45
C ALA A 319 12.30 5.57 7.45
N GLU A 320 11.70 4.49 7.95
CA GLU A 320 11.18 3.42 7.10
C GLU A 320 10.00 3.91 6.24
N GLN A 321 9.07 4.69 6.80
CA GLN A 321 8.01 5.30 6.00
C GLN A 321 8.58 6.24 4.92
N GLY A 322 9.65 7.00 5.23
CA GLY A 322 10.40 7.78 4.25
C GLY A 322 10.95 6.93 3.10
N LEU A 323 11.50 5.74 3.41
CA LEU A 323 11.92 4.77 2.39
C LEU A 323 10.75 4.29 1.53
N LEU A 324 9.57 4.06 2.12
CA LEU A 324 8.37 3.63 1.38
C LEU A 324 7.85 4.72 0.43
N PHE A 325 7.92 6.01 0.82
CA PHE A 325 7.63 7.13 -0.09
C PHE A 325 8.66 7.21 -1.23
N LEU A 326 9.95 7.03 -0.92
CA LEU A 326 11.00 6.99 -1.95
C LEU A 326 10.79 5.82 -2.92
N ALA A 327 10.36 4.66 -2.43
CA ALA A 327 10.00 3.50 -3.23
C ALA A 327 8.78 3.72 -4.14
N GLY A 328 8.07 4.84 -4.01
CA GLY A 328 6.99 5.24 -4.92
C GLY A 328 5.59 5.29 -4.31
N ALA A 329 5.43 5.13 -3.00
CA ALA A 329 4.16 5.43 -2.35
C ALA A 329 3.86 6.95 -2.48
N ASN A 330 2.60 7.29 -2.80
CA ASN A 330 2.18 8.67 -2.96
C ASN A 330 0.74 8.93 -2.47
N SER A 331 0.25 8.06 -1.62
CA SER A 331 -1.03 8.21 -0.92
C SER A 331 -0.96 7.55 0.45
N VAL A 332 -1.65 8.12 1.44
CA VAL A 332 -1.77 7.57 2.80
C VAL A 332 -3.20 7.72 3.32
N PHE A 333 -3.53 6.94 4.35
CA PHE A 333 -4.65 7.28 5.22
C PHE A 333 -4.17 8.16 6.36
N THR A 334 -4.88 9.29 6.59
CA THR A 334 -4.66 10.24 7.69
C THR A 334 -5.87 10.24 8.64
N GLY A 335 -5.65 10.71 9.87
CA GLY A 335 -6.66 10.72 10.94
C GLY A 335 -6.46 9.59 11.94
N ASP A 336 -6.93 9.77 13.15
CA ASP A 336 -6.69 8.97 14.36
C ASP A 336 -7.05 7.47 14.24
N ARG A 337 -7.92 7.13 13.31
CA ARG A 337 -8.42 5.76 13.17
C ARG A 337 -8.62 5.37 11.71
N LEU A 338 -8.29 4.10 11.41
CA LEU A 338 -8.79 3.39 10.23
C LEU A 338 -10.19 2.81 10.54
N LEU A 339 -10.56 1.65 10.01
CA LEU A 339 -11.88 1.06 10.32
C LEU A 339 -12.01 0.69 11.81
N THR A 340 -11.06 -0.07 12.33
CA THR A 340 -11.07 -0.60 13.71
C THR A 340 -9.72 -0.49 14.41
N THR A 341 -8.67 -0.09 13.69
CA THR A 341 -7.29 0.03 14.21
C THR A 341 -6.87 1.49 14.29
N SER A 342 -5.94 1.78 15.19
CA SER A 342 -5.34 3.11 15.32
C SER A 342 -4.56 3.51 14.08
N ASN A 343 -4.44 4.81 13.86
CA ASN A 343 -3.65 5.43 12.81
C ASN A 343 -3.04 6.73 13.38
N PRO A 344 -1.98 7.30 12.79
CA PRO A 344 -1.46 8.58 13.28
C PRO A 344 -2.51 9.68 13.21
N GLU A 345 -2.51 10.56 14.20
CA GLU A 345 -3.32 11.77 14.15
C GLU A 345 -2.88 12.67 12.98
N PHE A 346 -3.77 13.58 12.57
CA PHE A 346 -3.48 14.49 11.45
C PHE A 346 -2.20 15.31 11.67
N GLU A 347 -1.95 15.78 12.88
CA GLU A 347 -0.79 16.59 13.23
C GLU A 347 0.52 15.81 13.10
N GLN A 348 0.55 14.55 13.53
CA GLN A 348 1.73 13.67 13.41
C GLN A 348 2.11 13.44 11.93
N ASP A 349 1.12 13.27 11.07
CA ASP A 349 1.35 13.15 9.63
C ASP A 349 1.88 14.44 9.02
N GLN A 350 1.36 15.60 9.42
CA GLN A 350 1.84 16.91 8.94
C GLN A 350 3.29 17.16 9.36
N ASP A 351 3.66 16.80 10.58
CA ASP A 351 5.03 16.91 11.08
C ASP A 351 5.99 16.01 10.29
N MET A 352 5.62 14.76 10.05
CA MET A 352 6.40 13.83 9.23
C MET A 352 6.55 14.39 7.80
N PHE A 353 5.47 14.85 7.17
CA PHE A 353 5.53 15.41 5.81
C PHE A 353 6.43 16.64 5.76
N THR A 354 6.38 17.51 6.76
CA THR A 354 7.27 18.68 6.85
C THR A 354 8.73 18.25 6.91
N ARG A 355 9.08 17.28 7.77
CA ARG A 355 10.47 16.76 7.86
C ARG A 355 10.94 16.09 6.57
N LEU A 356 10.05 15.38 5.86
CA LEU A 356 10.36 14.71 4.59
C LEU A 356 10.25 15.64 3.38
N GLY A 357 9.85 16.90 3.54
CA GLY A 357 9.63 17.86 2.44
C GLY A 357 8.46 17.47 1.54
N LEU A 358 7.49 16.70 2.06
CA LEU A 358 6.28 16.29 1.34
C LEU A 358 5.17 17.33 1.51
N ILE A 359 4.25 17.39 0.55
CA ILE A 359 3.09 18.29 0.54
C ILE A 359 1.82 17.52 0.18
N GLY A 360 0.67 18.02 0.63
CA GLY A 360 -0.62 17.45 0.27
C GLY A 360 -0.90 17.57 -1.23
N LYS A 361 -1.37 16.47 -1.84
CA LYS A 361 -1.83 16.48 -3.24
C LYS A 361 -3.22 17.10 -3.31
N PRO A 362 -3.47 18.10 -4.20
CA PRO A 362 -4.80 18.64 -4.42
C PRO A 362 -5.83 17.59 -4.86
N ALA A 363 -7.09 17.78 -4.49
CA ALA A 363 -8.19 16.95 -4.99
C ALA A 363 -8.30 17.04 -6.51
N HIS A 364 -8.77 15.95 -7.14
CA HIS A 364 -9.04 15.88 -8.59
C HIS A 364 -7.85 16.14 -9.53
N GLN A 365 -6.62 16.28 -9.00
CA GLN A 365 -5.44 16.48 -9.84
C GLN A 365 -5.05 15.16 -10.54
N PRO A 366 -5.03 15.09 -11.88
CA PRO A 366 -4.59 13.90 -12.61
C PRO A 366 -3.06 13.69 -12.46
N PRO A 367 -2.55 12.50 -12.81
CA PRO A 367 -1.12 12.29 -13.02
C PRO A 367 -0.55 13.28 -14.02
N ILE A 368 0.70 13.69 -13.83
CA ILE A 368 1.41 14.57 -14.78
C ILE A 368 1.69 13.75 -16.04
N MET A 369 1.41 14.30 -17.22
CA MET A 369 1.93 13.75 -18.46
C MET A 369 3.23 14.49 -18.80
N VAL A 370 4.37 13.85 -18.55
CA VAL A 370 5.65 14.37 -19.07
C VAL A 370 5.64 14.12 -20.58
N THR A 371 5.26 15.13 -21.36
CA THR A 371 5.53 15.12 -22.80
C THR A 371 7.03 15.28 -22.96
N HIS A 372 7.73 14.27 -23.46
CA HIS A 372 9.08 14.42 -23.96
C HIS A 372 9.02 15.31 -25.21
N SER A 373 8.99 16.64 -25.02
CA SER A 373 9.43 17.53 -26.05
C SER A 373 10.94 17.33 -26.15
N SER A 374 11.42 17.06 -27.35
CA SER A 374 12.83 16.98 -27.71
C SER A 374 13.46 18.37 -27.59
N SER A 375 13.56 18.92 -26.38
CA SER A 375 14.32 20.11 -26.09
C SER A 375 15.75 19.71 -25.76
N SER A 376 16.66 20.20 -26.59
CA SER A 376 18.11 20.07 -26.47
C SER A 376 18.63 20.44 -25.07
N PRO A 377 19.83 19.94 -24.66
CA PRO A 377 20.38 20.12 -23.31
C PRO A 377 20.64 21.54 -22.84
N GLN A 378 20.39 22.57 -23.67
CA GLN A 378 20.72 23.96 -23.38
C GLN A 378 19.73 24.74 -22.51
N GLN A 379 18.58 24.18 -22.11
CA GLN A 379 17.58 24.90 -21.29
C GLN A 379 17.56 24.53 -19.80
N ILE A 380 18.46 23.68 -19.34
CA ILE A 380 18.49 23.27 -17.93
C ILE A 380 19.27 24.24 -17.03
N GLU A 381 20.12 25.08 -17.61
CA GLU A 381 20.95 26.04 -16.83
C GLU A 381 20.21 27.30 -16.36
N GLN A 382 19.05 27.64 -16.92
CA GLN A 382 18.36 28.90 -16.59
C GLN A 382 17.32 28.84 -15.49
N THR A 383 16.95 27.64 -15.00
CA THR A 383 15.96 27.49 -13.92
C THR A 383 16.58 27.20 -12.54
N ALA A 384 17.90 27.17 -12.43
CA ALA A 384 18.59 26.97 -11.16
C ALA A 384 18.99 28.30 -10.46
N GLN A 385 18.63 29.44 -11.05
CA GLN A 385 19.01 30.81 -10.54
C GLN A 385 17.80 31.71 -10.28
N ALA A 386 16.57 31.15 -10.09
CA ALA A 386 15.41 31.94 -9.67
C ALA A 386 14.80 31.39 -8.38
#